data_76dcd4507b2b52bdcf2f7f47b3792860
#
_entry.id   76dcd4507b2b52bdcf2f7f47b3792860
#
_cell.length_a   1.000
_cell.length_b   1.000
_cell.length_c   1.000
_cell.angle_alpha   90.00
_cell.angle_beta   90.00
_cell.angle_gamma   90.00
#
_symmetry.space_group_name_H-M   'P 1'
#
loop_
_entity.id
_entity.type
_entity.pdbx_description
1 polymer ?
#
loop_
_entity_poly.entity_id
_entity_poly.type
_entity_poly.pdbx_seq_one_letter_code
_entity_poly.pdbx_strand_id
1 'polypeptide(L)'
;MNGLHQRFCFLFFILPILMLAQSRLRDHGVEVGVLRPGTLNTITDVPGVKVGQFTLNQGDDIRTGITAILPHSGNIFQEKVPAAIYVGNGFGKLAGYTQVKELGNLETPIILTNTLSVPTAVNAVIGYTLNQPENENVRSINAVVGETNDGYLNDIRGRHITEEHVLKAIENASTGPMSEGSVGAGTGTICFGFKGGIGTSSRVLPKQSGGYTVGVLVQTNFGGVLQVAGVEVGKKLGHYSDSFKYSPDGSCMMVVLTDAPLDSRNLERLAKRAMLGLSHTGGIASNGSGDYVIAVSTAEACRIPYESENPIQNVPTLRNEAMTPLFLATIEATEEAILNSLFAGETMIGRDGHKIEALPKEKVLEMLREAGKLDR
;
A
#
# COMPACT_ATOMS: atom_id res chain seq x y z
N MET A 1 24.95 39.88 -54.93
CA MET A 1 25.38 39.69 -53.51
C MET A 1 24.42 38.69 -52.90
N ASN A 2 24.86 37.41 -52.86
CA ASN A 2 24.03 36.29 -52.45
C ASN A 2 24.23 36.01 -50.94
N GLY A 3 23.17 36.20 -50.15
CA GLY A 3 23.20 35.87 -48.71
C GLY A 3 22.76 34.43 -48.48
N LEU A 4 23.70 33.60 -48.02
CA LEU A 4 23.50 32.19 -47.66
C LEU A 4 22.93 32.11 -46.23
N HIS A 5 21.65 31.76 -46.10
CA HIS A 5 21.08 31.46 -44.79
C HIS A 5 21.39 30.01 -44.40
N GLN A 6 22.35 29.82 -43.48
CA GLN A 6 22.57 28.54 -42.81
C GLN A 6 21.44 28.26 -41.79
N ARG A 7 20.63 27.26 -42.08
CA ARG A 7 19.66 26.70 -41.11
C ARG A 7 20.40 25.71 -40.23
N PHE A 8 20.61 26.04 -38.96
CA PHE A 8 21.04 25.07 -37.92
C PHE A 8 19.83 24.22 -37.50
N CYS A 9 19.83 22.94 -37.87
CA CYS A 9 18.93 21.93 -37.30
C CYS A 9 19.52 21.47 -35.97
N PHE A 10 18.87 21.87 -34.85
CA PHE A 10 19.14 21.26 -33.56
C PHE A 10 18.45 19.88 -33.51
N LEU A 11 19.22 18.83 -33.63
CA LEU A 11 18.76 17.48 -33.30
C LEU A 11 18.69 17.34 -31.76
N PHE A 12 17.47 17.36 -31.20
CA PHE A 12 17.24 16.95 -29.82
C PHE A 12 17.40 15.44 -29.74
N PHE A 13 18.51 14.97 -29.19
CA PHE A 13 18.67 13.59 -28.73
C PHE A 13 17.83 13.42 -27.46
N ILE A 14 16.63 12.83 -27.60
CA ILE A 14 15.89 12.30 -26.45
C ILE A 14 16.62 11.00 -26.05
N LEU A 15 17.51 11.09 -25.07
CA LEU A 15 17.98 9.88 -24.38
C LEU A 15 16.77 9.25 -23.67
N PRO A 16 16.45 7.99 -23.94
CA PRO A 16 15.49 7.29 -23.09
C PRO A 16 16.09 7.21 -21.69
N ILE A 17 15.43 7.84 -20.72
CA ILE A 17 15.68 7.60 -19.30
C ILE A 17 15.27 6.14 -19.10
N LEU A 18 16.24 5.24 -19.08
CA LEU A 18 16.05 3.90 -18.54
C LEU A 18 15.68 4.10 -17.05
N MET A 19 14.40 4.13 -16.74
CA MET A 19 13.94 3.83 -15.39
C MET A 19 14.47 2.42 -15.12
N LEU A 20 15.47 2.31 -14.25
CA LEU A 20 15.87 1.04 -13.68
C LEU A 20 14.61 0.48 -13.01
N ALA A 21 14.02 -0.54 -13.62
CA ALA A 21 12.87 -1.22 -13.04
C ALA A 21 13.26 -1.68 -11.64
N GLN A 22 12.50 -1.25 -10.63
CA GLN A 22 12.74 -1.68 -9.27
C GLN A 22 12.63 -3.20 -9.23
N SER A 23 13.65 -3.85 -8.70
CA SER A 23 13.72 -5.31 -8.66
C SER A 23 12.73 -5.85 -7.64
N ARG A 24 11.80 -6.69 -8.07
CA ARG A 24 10.78 -7.36 -7.25
C ARG A 24 11.16 -8.82 -7.01
N LEU A 25 10.55 -9.43 -6.03
CA LEU A 25 10.80 -10.84 -5.70
C LEU A 25 10.66 -11.78 -6.91
N ARG A 26 9.60 -11.59 -7.71
CA ARG A 26 9.35 -12.42 -8.91
C ARG A 26 10.35 -12.22 -10.05
N ASP A 27 10.99 -11.06 -10.14
CA ASP A 27 12.02 -10.80 -11.15
C ASP A 27 13.24 -11.69 -10.95
N HIS A 28 13.37 -12.26 -9.74
CA HIS A 28 14.41 -13.25 -9.40
C HIS A 28 13.91 -14.70 -9.48
N GLY A 29 12.70 -14.95 -10.01
CA GLY A 29 12.14 -16.29 -10.16
C GLY A 29 11.53 -16.88 -8.88
N VAL A 30 11.37 -16.08 -7.81
CA VAL A 30 10.75 -16.54 -6.56
C VAL A 30 9.25 -16.30 -6.62
N GLU A 31 8.46 -17.36 -6.54
CA GLU A 31 7.01 -17.30 -6.53
C GLU A 31 6.45 -17.43 -5.11
N VAL A 32 5.42 -16.63 -4.80
CA VAL A 32 4.65 -16.70 -3.57
C VAL A 32 3.26 -17.22 -3.88
N GLY A 33 2.88 -18.30 -3.20
CA GLY A 33 1.56 -18.91 -3.33
C GLY A 33 1.36 -19.72 -4.62
N VAL A 34 0.09 -19.99 -4.93
CA VAL A 34 -0.33 -20.83 -6.06
C VAL A 34 -1.22 -20.10 -7.08
N LEU A 35 -1.75 -18.92 -6.69
CA LEU A 35 -2.59 -18.12 -7.58
C LEU A 35 -1.73 -17.24 -8.49
N ARG A 36 -2.24 -17.00 -9.69
CA ARG A 36 -1.56 -16.16 -10.68
C ARG A 36 -1.70 -14.68 -10.31
N PRO A 37 -0.64 -13.87 -10.42
CA PRO A 37 -0.76 -12.43 -10.31
C PRO A 37 -1.56 -11.86 -11.49
N GLY A 38 -2.05 -10.62 -11.34
CA GLY A 38 -2.53 -9.82 -12.45
C GLY A 38 -1.39 -9.37 -13.37
N THR A 39 -1.73 -8.62 -14.40
CA THR A 39 -0.76 -8.22 -15.45
C THR A 39 0.39 -7.38 -14.92
N LEU A 40 0.11 -6.46 -13.98
CA LEU A 40 1.10 -5.58 -13.35
C LEU A 40 1.60 -6.16 -12.02
N ASN A 41 0.89 -7.15 -11.47
CA ASN A 41 1.08 -7.65 -10.11
C ASN A 41 1.08 -6.53 -9.07
N THR A 42 0.13 -5.61 -9.18
CA THR A 42 -0.04 -4.44 -8.30
C THR A 42 -1.50 -4.30 -7.89
N ILE A 43 -1.77 -3.50 -6.85
CA ILE A 43 -3.15 -3.19 -6.43
C ILE A 43 -3.96 -2.54 -7.58
N THR A 44 -3.31 -1.90 -8.53
CA THR A 44 -3.94 -1.27 -9.70
C THR A 44 -4.40 -2.28 -10.77
N ASP A 45 -4.13 -3.58 -10.61
CA ASP A 45 -4.77 -4.62 -11.41
C ASP A 45 -6.27 -4.77 -11.09
N VAL A 46 -6.71 -4.29 -9.92
CA VAL A 46 -8.14 -4.22 -9.60
C VAL A 46 -8.77 -3.11 -10.44
N PRO A 47 -9.81 -3.41 -11.25
CA PRO A 47 -10.41 -2.44 -12.16
C PRO A 47 -10.84 -1.14 -11.49
N GLY A 48 -10.43 0.00 -12.08
CA GLY A 48 -10.78 1.33 -11.63
C GLY A 48 -9.93 1.90 -10.50
N VAL A 49 -9.11 1.07 -9.85
CA VAL A 49 -8.21 1.51 -8.77
C VAL A 49 -7.09 2.38 -9.31
N LYS A 50 -6.83 3.49 -8.61
CA LYS A 50 -5.70 4.38 -8.89
C LYS A 50 -4.84 4.55 -7.65
N VAL A 51 -3.53 4.65 -7.85
CA VAL A 51 -2.55 4.97 -6.81
C VAL A 51 -1.70 6.14 -7.24
N GLY A 52 -1.53 7.09 -6.33
CA GLY A 52 -0.63 8.22 -6.51
C GLY A 52 0.30 8.40 -5.33
N GLN A 53 1.46 8.93 -5.58
CA GLN A 53 2.52 9.08 -4.57
C GLN A 53 3.15 10.46 -4.65
N PHE A 54 3.51 10.97 -3.47
CA PHE A 54 4.36 12.14 -3.32
C PHE A 54 5.49 11.81 -2.35
N THR A 55 6.72 11.83 -2.82
CA THR A 55 7.91 11.55 -2.03
C THR A 55 8.58 12.86 -1.64
N LEU A 56 8.82 13.06 -0.34
CA LEU A 56 9.56 14.19 0.20
C LEU A 56 10.89 13.67 0.77
N ASN A 57 11.94 13.77 -0.04
CA ASN A 57 13.31 13.41 0.30
C ASN A 57 14.17 14.66 0.13
N GLN A 58 14.44 15.39 1.22
CA GLN A 58 15.06 16.70 1.17
C GLN A 58 16.11 16.88 2.28
N GLY A 59 17.22 17.51 1.95
CA GLY A 59 18.32 17.70 2.90
C GLY A 59 18.79 16.38 3.52
N ASP A 60 19.30 16.46 4.75
CA ASP A 60 19.81 15.30 5.47
C ASP A 60 18.76 14.62 6.36
N ASP A 61 17.65 15.31 6.66
CA ASP A 61 16.74 14.97 7.76
C ASP A 61 15.33 14.55 7.30
N ILE A 62 14.89 14.93 6.08
CA ILE A 62 13.50 14.75 5.66
C ILE A 62 13.40 13.53 4.76
N ARG A 63 12.75 12.47 5.25
CA ARG A 63 12.52 11.18 4.57
C ARG A 63 11.09 10.72 4.81
N THR A 64 10.14 11.30 4.08
CA THR A 64 8.70 11.05 4.29
C THR A 64 7.92 11.17 3.00
N GLY A 65 6.60 11.04 3.05
CA GLY A 65 5.75 11.20 1.88
C GLY A 65 4.31 10.79 2.10
N ILE A 66 3.59 10.72 0.98
CA ILE A 66 2.16 10.40 0.91
C ILE A 66 1.94 9.32 -0.15
N THR A 67 1.05 8.37 0.16
CA THR A 67 0.49 7.45 -0.82
C THR A 67 -1.04 7.56 -0.77
N ALA A 68 -1.65 7.88 -1.91
CA ALA A 68 -3.10 8.01 -2.07
C ALA A 68 -3.63 6.81 -2.86
N ILE A 69 -4.71 6.18 -2.39
CA ILE A 69 -5.39 5.07 -3.05
C ILE A 69 -6.85 5.48 -3.28
N LEU A 70 -7.27 5.47 -4.54
CA LEU A 70 -8.62 5.78 -4.97
C LEU A 70 -9.29 4.49 -5.47
N PRO A 71 -10.42 4.06 -4.87
CA PRO A 71 -11.11 2.83 -5.27
C PRO A 71 -11.76 2.92 -6.65
N HIS A 72 -12.09 4.13 -7.12
CA HIS A 72 -12.57 4.41 -8.47
C HIS A 72 -12.30 5.86 -8.88
N SER A 73 -12.59 6.19 -10.15
CA SER A 73 -12.27 7.50 -10.73
C SER A 73 -13.35 8.57 -10.53
N GLY A 74 -14.55 8.20 -10.05
CA GLY A 74 -15.67 9.12 -9.82
C GLY A 74 -15.58 9.86 -8.49
N ASN A 75 -16.60 10.64 -8.18
CA ASN A 75 -16.76 11.26 -6.87
C ASN A 75 -17.08 10.19 -5.82
N ILE A 76 -16.09 9.82 -5.00
CA ILE A 76 -16.19 8.72 -4.03
C ILE A 76 -17.23 9.02 -2.94
N PHE A 77 -17.49 10.29 -2.65
CA PHE A 77 -18.51 10.69 -1.69
C PHE A 77 -19.92 10.46 -2.24
N GLN A 78 -20.15 10.76 -3.51
CA GLN A 78 -21.44 10.55 -4.16
C GLN A 78 -21.72 9.08 -4.47
N GLU A 79 -20.65 8.30 -4.75
CA GLU A 79 -20.72 6.87 -5.02
C GLU A 79 -19.79 6.13 -4.05
N LYS A 80 -20.22 5.98 -2.78
CA LYS A 80 -19.43 5.29 -1.76
C LYS A 80 -19.23 3.81 -2.10
N VAL A 81 -18.17 3.23 -1.57
CA VAL A 81 -17.86 1.82 -1.79
C VAL A 81 -17.96 1.02 -0.49
N PRO A 82 -18.43 -0.24 -0.51
CA PRO A 82 -18.39 -1.10 0.66
C PRO A 82 -16.96 -1.24 1.18
N ALA A 83 -16.79 -1.10 2.49
CA ALA A 83 -15.50 -1.17 3.14
C ALA A 83 -15.59 -1.80 4.53
N ALA A 84 -14.46 -2.31 5.01
CA ALA A 84 -14.29 -2.74 6.38
C ALA A 84 -12.86 -2.45 6.85
N ILE A 85 -12.69 -2.25 8.14
CA ILE A 85 -11.37 -2.10 8.77
C ILE A 85 -11.22 -3.18 9.84
N TYR A 86 -10.09 -3.88 9.81
CA TYR A 86 -9.68 -4.80 10.84
C TYR A 86 -8.43 -4.27 11.56
N VAL A 87 -8.48 -4.23 12.88
CA VAL A 87 -7.37 -3.85 13.74
C VAL A 87 -6.68 -5.12 14.23
N GLY A 88 -5.49 -5.40 13.70
CA GLY A 88 -4.66 -6.53 14.14
C GLY A 88 -3.96 -6.23 15.46
N ASN A 89 -3.34 -5.07 15.55
CA ASN A 89 -2.84 -4.45 16.79
C ASN A 89 -3.02 -2.94 16.69
N GLY A 90 -3.46 -2.28 17.75
CA GLY A 90 -4.01 -0.92 17.70
C GLY A 90 -3.09 0.19 18.19
N PHE A 91 -1.78 0.01 18.23
CA PHE A 91 -0.85 1.06 18.66
C PHE A 91 -0.53 2.03 17.51
N GLY A 92 -1.46 2.90 17.17
CA GLY A 92 -1.31 3.85 16.06
C GLY A 92 -2.56 4.70 15.84
N LYS A 93 -2.59 5.41 14.70
CA LYS A 93 -3.71 6.27 14.29
C LYS A 93 -4.27 5.77 12.97
N LEU A 94 -5.59 5.57 12.96
CA LEU A 94 -6.36 5.35 11.75
C LEU A 94 -7.60 6.23 11.82
N ALA A 95 -7.55 7.38 11.17
CA ALA A 95 -8.70 8.26 11.05
C ALA A 95 -9.77 7.60 10.15
N GLY A 96 -11.05 7.90 10.41
CA GLY A 96 -12.18 7.32 9.68
C GLY A 96 -12.60 5.92 10.14
N TYR A 97 -11.86 5.29 11.07
CA TYR A 97 -12.16 3.95 11.57
C TYR A 97 -13.60 3.80 12.05
N THR A 98 -14.08 4.72 12.86
CA THR A 98 -15.41 4.62 13.48
C THR A 98 -16.56 4.65 12.46
N GLN A 99 -16.46 5.51 11.45
CA GLN A 99 -17.48 5.59 10.39
C GLN A 99 -17.47 4.33 9.52
N VAL A 100 -16.29 3.88 9.07
CA VAL A 100 -16.19 2.66 8.25
C VAL A 100 -16.67 1.44 9.04
N LYS A 101 -16.32 1.36 10.33
CA LYS A 101 -16.75 0.24 11.20
C LYS A 101 -18.26 0.23 11.41
N GLU A 102 -18.87 1.37 11.60
CA GLU A 102 -20.32 1.50 11.88
C GLU A 102 -21.16 1.36 10.60
N LEU A 103 -20.78 2.08 9.52
CA LEU A 103 -21.59 2.18 8.31
C LEU A 103 -21.18 1.18 7.21
N GLY A 104 -20.02 0.55 7.32
CA GLY A 104 -19.57 -0.45 6.36
C GLY A 104 -19.20 0.10 4.99
N ASN A 105 -18.90 1.38 4.87
CA ASN A 105 -18.53 2.02 3.61
C ASN A 105 -17.39 3.04 3.75
N LEU A 106 -16.77 3.36 2.62
CA LEU A 106 -15.73 4.37 2.45
C LEU A 106 -16.28 5.49 1.55
N GLU A 107 -16.02 6.74 1.92
CA GLU A 107 -16.55 7.93 1.22
C GLU A 107 -15.47 8.92 0.77
N THR A 108 -14.18 8.57 0.91
CA THR A 108 -13.03 9.39 0.53
C THR A 108 -11.92 8.55 -0.10
N PRO A 109 -10.91 9.14 -0.74
CA PRO A 109 -9.63 8.47 -0.96
C PRO A 109 -9.04 7.95 0.35
N ILE A 110 -8.26 6.86 0.29
CA ILE A 110 -7.46 6.37 1.40
C ILE A 110 -6.09 7.02 1.29
N ILE A 111 -5.63 7.67 2.37
CA ILE A 111 -4.30 8.28 2.43
C ILE A 111 -3.44 7.54 3.44
N LEU A 112 -2.21 7.23 3.05
CA LEU A 112 -1.16 6.74 3.93
C LEU A 112 -0.07 7.80 4.06
N THR A 113 0.45 7.99 5.29
CA THR A 113 1.49 8.99 5.60
C THR A 113 2.26 8.61 6.86
N ASN A 114 2.92 9.55 7.51
CA ASN A 114 3.57 9.34 8.80
C ASN A 114 2.65 9.73 9.98
N THR A 115 3.01 9.24 11.18
CA THR A 115 2.24 9.37 12.42
C THR A 115 1.82 10.81 12.76
N LEU A 116 2.71 11.78 12.63
CA LEU A 116 2.42 13.16 13.02
C LEU A 116 1.78 14.00 11.92
N SER A 117 1.69 13.46 10.71
CA SER A 117 1.06 14.11 9.55
C SER A 117 -0.39 13.68 9.31
N VAL A 118 -0.92 12.72 10.09
CA VAL A 118 -2.33 12.29 10.00
C VAL A 118 -3.32 13.48 10.07
N PRO A 119 -3.22 14.42 11.02
CA PRO A 119 -4.16 15.55 11.07
C PRO A 119 -4.13 16.42 9.80
N THR A 120 -2.94 16.70 9.26
CA THR A 120 -2.78 17.46 8.00
C THR A 120 -3.42 16.72 6.83
N ALA A 121 -3.20 15.41 6.73
CA ALA A 121 -3.79 14.61 5.66
C ALA A 121 -5.32 14.51 5.78
N VAL A 122 -5.87 14.40 6.99
CA VAL A 122 -7.32 14.45 7.24
C VAL A 122 -7.91 15.77 6.73
N ASN A 123 -7.28 16.90 7.09
CA ASN A 123 -7.75 18.22 6.65
C ASN A 123 -7.71 18.36 5.12
N ALA A 124 -6.62 17.92 4.49
CA ALA A 124 -6.49 17.94 3.03
C ALA A 124 -7.56 17.10 2.31
N VAL A 125 -7.85 15.90 2.82
CA VAL A 125 -8.89 15.01 2.25
C VAL A 125 -10.28 15.62 2.42
N ILE A 126 -10.58 16.25 3.55
CA ILE A 126 -11.83 16.98 3.76
C ILE A 126 -11.95 18.11 2.72
N GLY A 127 -10.92 18.95 2.57
CA GLY A 127 -10.91 20.03 1.57
C GLY A 127 -11.06 19.51 0.14
N TYR A 128 -10.32 18.46 -0.22
CA TYR A 128 -10.44 17.79 -1.51
C TYR A 128 -11.87 17.33 -1.80
N THR A 129 -12.50 16.66 -0.83
CA THR A 129 -13.84 16.09 -1.00
C THR A 129 -14.91 17.17 -1.08
N LEU A 130 -14.83 18.21 -0.24
CA LEU A 130 -15.77 19.35 -0.28
C LEU A 130 -15.73 20.11 -1.61
N ASN A 131 -14.54 20.19 -2.24
CA ASN A 131 -14.34 20.90 -3.49
C ASN A 131 -14.70 20.07 -4.75
N GLN A 132 -15.12 18.79 -4.58
CA GLN A 132 -15.59 18.02 -5.72
C GLN A 132 -16.96 18.56 -6.20
N PRO A 133 -17.21 18.56 -7.54
CA PRO A 133 -18.55 18.81 -8.06
C PRO A 133 -19.59 17.94 -7.36
N GLU A 134 -20.81 18.45 -7.20
CA GLU A 134 -21.96 17.76 -6.54
C GLU A 134 -21.85 17.66 -5.01
N ASN A 135 -20.76 18.18 -4.39
CA ASN A 135 -20.59 18.16 -2.94
C ASN A 135 -20.86 19.52 -2.27
N GLU A 136 -21.47 20.49 -2.96
CA GLU A 136 -21.68 21.86 -2.47
C GLU A 136 -22.53 21.90 -1.18
N ASN A 137 -23.42 20.90 -1.00
CA ASN A 137 -24.29 20.79 0.17
C ASN A 137 -23.80 19.81 1.23
N VAL A 138 -22.66 19.16 1.00
CA VAL A 138 -22.07 18.20 1.95
C VAL A 138 -21.55 18.94 3.18
N ARG A 139 -21.88 18.45 4.40
CA ARG A 139 -21.54 19.11 5.67
C ARG A 139 -20.76 18.23 6.63
N SER A 140 -20.51 16.98 6.26
CA SER A 140 -19.76 16.03 7.09
C SER A 140 -18.99 15.07 6.18
N ILE A 141 -17.70 14.86 6.48
CA ILE A 141 -16.81 13.96 5.75
C ILE A 141 -15.95 13.20 6.74
N ASN A 142 -15.88 11.88 6.56
CA ASN A 142 -15.04 11.00 7.35
C ASN A 142 -13.83 10.56 6.51
N ALA A 143 -12.75 11.34 6.57
CA ALA A 143 -11.52 11.05 5.87
C ALA A 143 -10.84 9.79 6.43
N VAL A 144 -10.39 8.88 5.55
CA VAL A 144 -9.64 7.69 5.93
C VAL A 144 -8.14 7.92 5.72
N VAL A 145 -7.40 8.02 6.83
CA VAL A 145 -5.96 8.28 6.82
C VAL A 145 -5.25 7.33 7.79
N GLY A 146 -4.36 6.50 7.24
CA GLY A 146 -3.50 5.58 7.99
C GLY A 146 -2.05 6.05 8.06
N GLU A 147 -1.27 5.43 8.95
CA GLU A 147 0.10 5.88 9.19
C GLU A 147 1.05 4.75 9.61
N THR A 148 2.34 5.02 9.43
CA THR A 148 3.44 4.36 10.14
C THR A 148 4.46 5.39 10.61
N ASN A 149 5.26 5.07 11.64
CA ASN A 149 6.22 6.01 12.21
C ASN A 149 7.55 5.96 11.45
N ASP A 150 7.87 7.02 10.71
CA ASP A 150 9.13 7.16 9.96
C ASP A 150 10.24 7.90 10.75
N GLY A 151 10.02 8.22 12.03
CA GLY A 151 10.83 9.12 12.84
C GLY A 151 12.28 8.67 13.10
N TYR A 152 12.68 7.47 12.69
CA TYR A 152 14.08 7.06 12.76
C TYR A 152 14.93 7.71 11.67
N LEU A 153 14.43 7.72 10.42
CA LEU A 153 15.10 8.33 9.27
C LEU A 153 14.62 9.75 8.96
N ASN A 154 13.43 10.12 9.43
CA ASN A 154 12.77 11.39 9.16
C ASN A 154 12.73 12.29 10.40
N ASP A 155 12.94 13.59 10.23
CA ASP A 155 12.53 14.59 11.24
C ASP A 155 10.99 14.67 11.31
N ILE A 156 10.40 13.67 11.94
CA ILE A 156 8.94 13.56 12.07
C ILE A 156 8.33 14.72 12.85
N ARG A 157 9.09 15.33 13.79
CA ARG A 157 8.62 16.43 14.63
C ARG A 157 8.49 17.74 13.86
N GLY A 158 9.25 17.91 12.77
CA GLY A 158 9.15 19.04 11.87
C GLY A 158 7.82 19.08 11.11
N ARG A 159 7.11 17.94 11.02
CA ARG A 159 5.79 17.81 10.34
C ARG A 159 5.82 18.42 8.94
N HIS A 160 6.75 17.96 8.11
CA HIS A 160 7.06 18.53 6.80
C HIS A 160 6.00 18.28 5.72
N ILE A 161 5.04 17.39 5.99
CA ILE A 161 3.92 17.13 5.08
C ILE A 161 2.92 18.28 5.19
N THR A 162 2.55 18.83 4.03
CA THR A 162 1.53 19.87 3.86
C THR A 162 0.30 19.32 3.15
N GLU A 163 -0.82 20.06 3.17
CA GLU A 163 -2.03 19.69 2.43
C GLU A 163 -1.77 19.62 0.93
N GLU A 164 -0.94 20.51 0.38
CA GLU A 164 -0.55 20.50 -1.04
C GLU A 164 0.13 19.19 -1.44
N HIS A 165 0.96 18.61 -0.57
CA HIS A 165 1.60 17.31 -0.83
C HIS A 165 0.58 16.18 -0.93
N VAL A 166 -0.48 16.22 -0.11
CA VAL A 166 -1.58 15.25 -0.15
C VAL A 166 -2.37 15.41 -1.45
N LEU A 167 -2.71 16.64 -1.82
CA LEU A 167 -3.43 16.93 -3.07
C LEU A 167 -2.62 16.46 -4.29
N LYS A 168 -1.31 16.74 -4.32
CA LYS A 168 -0.42 16.24 -5.39
C LYS A 168 -0.41 14.71 -5.48
N ALA A 169 -0.42 14.00 -4.35
CA ALA A 169 -0.51 12.54 -4.37
C ALA A 169 -1.84 12.06 -4.97
N ILE A 170 -2.96 12.73 -4.65
CA ILE A 170 -4.28 12.41 -5.23
C ILE A 170 -4.30 12.71 -6.73
N GLU A 171 -3.80 13.87 -7.15
CA GLU A 171 -3.74 14.30 -8.56
C GLU A 171 -2.87 13.37 -9.43
N ASN A 172 -1.76 12.86 -8.86
CA ASN A 172 -0.85 11.94 -9.54
C ASN A 172 -1.40 10.50 -9.63
N ALA A 173 -2.59 10.23 -9.06
CA ALA A 173 -3.12 8.87 -9.02
C ALA A 173 -3.47 8.33 -10.42
N SER A 174 -2.93 7.18 -10.75
CA SER A 174 -3.09 6.51 -12.04
C SER A 174 -3.34 5.00 -11.89
N THR A 175 -3.86 4.38 -12.95
CA THR A 175 -4.14 2.94 -13.06
C THR A 175 -2.95 2.19 -13.66
N GLY A 176 -1.78 2.60 -13.62
CA GLY A 176 -0.62 1.95 -14.24
C GLY A 176 0.27 1.26 -13.23
N PRO A 177 1.48 0.92 -13.66
CA PRO A 177 2.54 0.50 -12.77
C PRO A 177 2.78 1.56 -11.70
N MET A 178 3.12 1.14 -10.50
CA MET A 178 3.44 2.04 -9.40
C MET A 178 4.84 1.77 -8.85
N SER A 179 5.45 2.78 -8.26
CA SER A 179 6.74 2.63 -7.58
C SER A 179 6.59 1.96 -6.22
N GLU A 180 7.59 1.16 -5.83
CA GLU A 180 7.66 0.44 -4.55
C GLU A 180 8.91 0.84 -3.74
N GLY A 181 9.05 0.32 -2.53
CA GLY A 181 10.20 0.61 -1.65
C GLY A 181 10.15 2.01 -1.05
N SER A 182 11.24 2.74 -1.18
CA SER A 182 11.50 4.03 -0.50
C SER A 182 10.77 5.21 -1.16
N VAL A 183 9.47 5.10 -1.40
CA VAL A 183 8.64 6.09 -2.10
C VAL A 183 7.36 6.41 -1.34
N GLY A 184 6.80 7.59 -1.59
CA GLY A 184 5.56 8.01 -0.96
C GLY A 184 5.61 7.87 0.56
N ALA A 185 4.54 7.33 1.16
CA ALA A 185 4.45 7.09 2.60
C ALA A 185 5.51 6.09 3.13
N GLY A 186 6.16 5.31 2.25
CA GLY A 186 7.21 4.36 2.61
C GLY A 186 8.63 4.92 2.61
N THR A 187 8.81 6.23 2.35
CA THR A 187 10.14 6.83 2.16
C THR A 187 11.06 6.62 3.37
N GLY A 188 10.60 6.92 4.59
CA GLY A 188 11.43 6.85 5.82
C GLY A 188 11.22 5.59 6.66
N THR A 189 10.49 4.59 6.18
CA THR A 189 10.08 3.42 6.97
C THR A 189 11.09 2.27 6.93
N ILE A 190 11.05 1.39 7.93
CA ILE A 190 12.00 0.31 8.16
C ILE A 190 11.24 -1.00 8.35
N CYS A 191 11.65 -2.08 7.67
CA CYS A 191 11.00 -3.38 7.78
C CYS A 191 12.04 -4.48 8.08
N PHE A 192 11.84 -5.22 9.16
CA PHE A 192 12.78 -6.25 9.64
C PHE A 192 14.23 -5.76 9.83
N GLY A 193 14.42 -4.47 10.16
CA GLY A 193 15.73 -3.85 10.27
C GLY A 193 16.40 -3.47 8.95
N PHE A 194 15.76 -3.76 7.82
CA PHE A 194 16.15 -3.32 6.49
C PHE A 194 15.29 -2.17 6.00
N LYS A 195 15.73 -1.49 4.94
CA LYS A 195 14.90 -0.49 4.28
C LYS A 195 13.72 -1.17 3.59
N GLY A 196 12.52 -0.88 4.08
CA GLY A 196 11.25 -1.30 3.50
C GLY A 196 10.55 -0.15 2.78
N GLY A 197 9.24 -0.08 2.88
CA GLY A 197 8.45 1.01 2.30
C GLY A 197 7.10 0.59 1.78
N ILE A 198 6.75 1.09 0.60
CA ILE A 198 5.56 0.69 -0.13
C ILE A 198 5.85 -0.62 -0.87
N GLY A 199 4.91 -1.54 -0.77
CA GLY A 199 4.92 -2.75 -1.60
C GLY A 199 3.53 -3.08 -2.10
N THR A 200 3.44 -3.79 -3.21
CA THR A 200 2.16 -4.15 -3.80
C THR A 200 2.21 -5.50 -4.49
N SER A 201 1.05 -6.12 -4.63
CA SER A 201 0.87 -7.38 -5.36
C SER A 201 -0.60 -7.60 -5.69
N SER A 202 -0.89 -8.50 -6.60
CA SER A 202 -2.26 -8.91 -6.93
C SER A 202 -2.38 -10.41 -7.15
N ARG A 203 -3.62 -10.92 -7.08
CA ARG A 203 -3.99 -12.28 -7.46
C ARG A 203 -5.27 -12.26 -8.27
N VAL A 204 -5.29 -13.04 -9.35
CA VAL A 204 -6.48 -13.24 -10.17
C VAL A 204 -7.02 -14.64 -9.95
N LEU A 205 -8.27 -14.72 -9.54
CA LEU A 205 -8.93 -16.01 -9.33
C LEU A 205 -9.23 -16.72 -10.67
N PRO A 206 -9.20 -18.05 -10.70
CA PRO A 206 -9.69 -18.82 -11.85
C PRO A 206 -11.14 -18.44 -12.19
N LYS A 207 -11.50 -18.53 -13.48
CA LYS A 207 -12.87 -18.21 -13.97
C LYS A 207 -13.96 -18.99 -13.22
N GLN A 208 -13.72 -20.26 -12.91
CA GLN A 208 -14.66 -21.09 -12.14
C GLN A 208 -14.86 -20.60 -10.69
N SER A 209 -13.98 -19.77 -10.18
CA SER A 209 -14.07 -19.10 -8.86
C SER A 209 -14.49 -17.65 -8.98
N GLY A 210 -15.06 -17.24 -10.13
CA GLY A 210 -15.58 -15.89 -10.38
C GLY A 210 -14.64 -14.98 -11.18
N GLY A 211 -13.36 -15.33 -11.35
CA GLY A 211 -12.39 -14.53 -12.12
C GLY A 211 -12.00 -13.20 -11.45
N TYR A 212 -12.36 -12.99 -10.19
CA TYR A 212 -12.11 -11.75 -9.46
C TYR A 212 -10.62 -11.49 -9.23
N THR A 213 -10.28 -10.23 -9.12
CA THR A 213 -8.94 -9.75 -8.77
C THR A 213 -8.91 -9.28 -7.31
N VAL A 214 -7.88 -9.68 -6.57
CA VAL A 214 -7.52 -9.12 -5.26
C VAL A 214 -6.19 -8.43 -5.40
N GLY A 215 -6.15 -7.13 -5.10
CA GLY A 215 -4.94 -6.32 -5.07
C GLY A 215 -4.62 -5.87 -3.65
N VAL A 216 -3.35 -5.88 -3.29
CA VAL A 216 -2.87 -5.44 -1.97
C VAL A 216 -1.78 -4.39 -2.14
N LEU A 217 -1.86 -3.34 -1.32
CA LEU A 217 -0.80 -2.36 -1.09
C LEU A 217 -0.48 -2.33 0.39
N VAL A 218 0.81 -2.32 0.72
CA VAL A 218 1.29 -2.22 2.09
C VAL A 218 2.23 -1.02 2.28
N GLN A 219 2.18 -0.42 3.46
CA GLN A 219 3.19 0.48 3.99
C GLN A 219 3.85 -0.24 5.17
N THR A 220 5.07 -0.76 4.95
CA THR A 220 5.77 -1.60 5.93
C THR A 220 6.69 -0.78 6.83
N ASN A 221 6.56 -0.96 8.14
CA ASN A 221 7.43 -0.36 9.15
C ASN A 221 7.39 -1.21 10.43
N PHE A 222 7.77 -2.49 10.34
CA PHE A 222 7.64 -3.43 11.45
C PHE A 222 8.81 -4.41 11.53
N GLY A 223 8.93 -5.09 12.65
CA GLY A 223 9.95 -6.09 12.92
C GLY A 223 9.39 -7.50 13.10
N GLY A 224 10.28 -8.42 13.41
CA GLY A 224 10.02 -9.84 13.59
C GLY A 224 11.23 -10.65 13.17
N VAL A 225 11.01 -11.88 12.69
CA VAL A 225 12.06 -12.77 12.15
C VAL A 225 11.74 -13.03 10.68
N LEU A 226 12.38 -12.26 9.78
CA LEU A 226 12.08 -12.29 8.35
C LEU A 226 12.08 -13.71 7.79
N GLN A 227 10.98 -14.07 7.13
CA GLN A 227 10.84 -15.26 6.31
C GLN A 227 10.59 -14.86 4.85
N VAL A 228 11.23 -15.54 3.92
CA VAL A 228 11.03 -15.38 2.47
C VAL A 228 10.73 -16.75 1.89
N ALA A 229 9.55 -16.93 1.32
CA ALA A 229 9.08 -18.22 0.79
C ALA A 229 9.26 -19.39 1.78
N GLY A 230 9.05 -19.14 3.08
CA GLY A 230 9.19 -20.12 4.16
C GLY A 230 10.63 -20.40 4.63
N VAL A 231 11.61 -19.64 4.13
CA VAL A 231 13.01 -19.72 4.59
C VAL A 231 13.27 -18.68 5.68
N GLU A 232 13.80 -19.06 6.83
CA GLU A 232 14.13 -18.17 7.96
C GLU A 232 15.35 -17.27 7.66
N VAL A 233 15.18 -16.34 6.73
CA VAL A 233 16.24 -15.43 6.25
C VAL A 233 16.74 -14.55 7.39
N GLY A 234 15.85 -13.98 8.20
CA GLY A 234 16.23 -13.10 9.31
C GLY A 234 17.16 -13.80 10.30
N LYS A 235 16.89 -15.07 10.61
CA LYS A 235 17.73 -15.90 11.49
C LYS A 235 19.12 -16.17 10.87
N LYS A 236 19.14 -16.54 9.59
CA LYS A 236 20.39 -16.80 8.86
C LYS A 236 21.26 -15.57 8.70
N LEU A 237 20.66 -14.37 8.57
CA LEU A 237 21.37 -13.10 8.51
C LEU A 237 21.76 -12.53 9.88
N GLY A 238 21.31 -13.16 10.98
CA GLY A 238 21.49 -12.62 12.34
C GLY A 238 20.66 -11.33 12.58
N HIS A 239 19.65 -11.08 11.76
CA HIS A 239 18.73 -9.95 11.87
C HIS A 239 17.45 -10.34 12.59
N TYR A 240 17.56 -10.59 13.87
CA TYR A 240 16.46 -10.81 14.80
C TYR A 240 16.95 -10.46 16.21
N SER A 241 16.04 -10.19 17.11
CA SER A 241 16.41 -10.03 18.53
C SER A 241 16.25 -11.35 19.27
N ASP A 242 17.33 -11.87 19.79
CA ASP A 242 17.37 -13.00 20.74
C ASP A 242 17.13 -12.56 22.18
N SER A 243 17.12 -11.25 22.44
CA SER A 243 16.76 -10.68 23.72
C SER A 243 15.34 -10.12 23.65
N PHE A 244 14.43 -10.57 24.53
CA PHE A 244 13.10 -9.97 24.72
C PHE A 244 13.13 -8.47 25.07
N LYS A 245 14.29 -7.82 25.03
CA LYS A 245 14.50 -6.38 25.13
C LYS A 245 14.25 -5.62 23.83
N TYR A 246 14.16 -6.31 22.70
CA TYR A 246 13.78 -5.72 21.44
C TYR A 246 12.27 -5.50 21.43
N SER A 247 11.86 -4.24 21.61
CA SER A 247 10.53 -3.80 21.19
C SER A 247 10.65 -3.41 19.73
N PRO A 248 10.22 -4.21 18.78
CA PRO A 248 10.08 -3.76 17.40
C PRO A 248 8.90 -2.79 17.38
N ASP A 249 9.14 -1.54 17.77
CA ASP A 249 8.20 -0.47 17.54
C ASP A 249 8.01 -0.39 16.04
N GLY A 250 6.79 -0.62 15.59
CA GLY A 250 6.54 -0.72 14.18
C GLY A 250 5.07 -0.55 13.86
N SER A 251 4.73 -0.64 12.62
CA SER A 251 3.36 -0.57 12.13
C SER A 251 3.28 -1.14 10.73
N CYS A 252 2.12 -1.64 10.34
CA CYS A 252 1.86 -2.04 8.97
C CYS A 252 0.46 -1.58 8.56
N MET A 253 0.41 -0.67 7.58
CA MET A 253 -0.84 -0.40 6.88
C MET A 253 -0.98 -1.37 5.72
N MET A 254 -2.11 -2.06 5.64
CA MET A 254 -2.46 -2.98 4.56
C MET A 254 -3.79 -2.54 3.94
N VAL A 255 -3.79 -2.29 2.64
CA VAL A 255 -4.99 -1.94 1.87
C VAL A 255 -5.27 -3.07 0.89
N VAL A 256 -6.45 -3.69 1.02
CA VAL A 256 -6.91 -4.82 0.20
C VAL A 256 -8.09 -4.36 -0.64
N LEU A 257 -7.96 -4.35 -1.95
CA LEU A 257 -9.02 -4.00 -2.87
C LEU A 257 -9.41 -5.21 -3.72
N THR A 258 -10.69 -5.32 -4.07
CA THR A 258 -11.19 -6.39 -4.96
C THR A 258 -12.40 -5.91 -5.75
N ASP A 259 -12.53 -6.40 -6.98
CA ASP A 259 -13.72 -6.22 -7.82
C ASP A 259 -14.82 -7.27 -7.52
N ALA A 260 -14.59 -8.17 -6.58
CA ALA A 260 -15.62 -9.08 -6.09
C ALA A 260 -16.74 -8.32 -5.36
N PRO A 261 -18.03 -8.64 -5.62
CA PRO A 261 -19.14 -8.02 -4.92
C PRO A 261 -19.21 -8.52 -3.49
N LEU A 262 -18.75 -7.69 -2.54
CA LEU A 262 -18.67 -8.03 -1.12
C LEU A 262 -19.35 -6.95 -0.25
N ASP A 263 -20.06 -7.41 0.77
CA ASP A 263 -20.54 -6.57 1.87
C ASP A 263 -19.42 -6.32 2.91
N SER A 264 -19.65 -5.36 3.82
CA SER A 264 -18.68 -4.99 4.87
C SER A 264 -18.29 -6.16 5.76
N ARG A 265 -19.24 -7.07 6.07
CA ARG A 265 -18.98 -8.28 6.88
C ARG A 265 -17.98 -9.21 6.17
N ASN A 266 -18.15 -9.47 4.88
CA ASN A 266 -17.24 -10.31 4.11
C ASN A 266 -15.89 -9.61 3.87
N LEU A 267 -15.89 -8.28 3.72
CA LEU A 267 -14.67 -7.48 3.63
C LEU A 267 -13.87 -7.52 4.95
N GLU A 268 -14.53 -7.48 6.13
CA GLU A 268 -13.82 -7.66 7.40
C GLU A 268 -13.18 -9.06 7.50
N ARG A 269 -13.87 -10.10 7.02
CA ARG A 269 -13.30 -11.45 6.94
C ARG A 269 -12.10 -11.52 6.00
N LEU A 270 -12.16 -10.77 4.88
CA LEU A 270 -11.04 -10.64 3.94
C LEU A 270 -9.86 -9.92 4.62
N ALA A 271 -10.12 -8.78 5.28
CA ALA A 271 -9.12 -8.00 6.00
C ALA A 271 -8.35 -8.84 7.03
N LYS A 272 -9.04 -9.69 7.78
CA LYS A 272 -8.41 -10.62 8.75
C LYS A 272 -7.37 -11.54 8.11
N ARG A 273 -7.49 -11.86 6.81
CA ARG A 273 -6.56 -12.75 6.10
C ARG A 273 -5.25 -12.05 5.73
N ALA A 274 -5.26 -10.74 5.56
CA ALA A 274 -4.01 -10.00 5.35
C ALA A 274 -3.05 -10.16 6.54
N MET A 275 -3.54 -10.28 7.77
CA MET A 275 -2.71 -10.57 8.95
C MET A 275 -2.01 -11.93 8.86
N LEU A 276 -2.62 -12.92 8.19
CA LEU A 276 -1.96 -14.21 7.94
C LEU A 276 -0.82 -14.05 6.94
N GLY A 277 -1.01 -13.23 5.88
CA GLY A 277 0.06 -12.88 4.93
C GLY A 277 1.23 -12.15 5.63
N LEU A 278 0.93 -11.20 6.53
CA LEU A 278 1.94 -10.55 7.37
C LEU A 278 2.70 -11.59 8.21
N SER A 279 2.00 -12.53 8.84
CA SER A 279 2.65 -13.55 9.67
C SER A 279 3.52 -14.51 8.87
N HIS A 280 3.19 -14.81 7.60
CA HIS A 280 4.02 -15.63 6.71
C HIS A 280 5.39 -14.99 6.45
N THR A 281 5.50 -13.65 6.48
CA THR A 281 6.79 -12.97 6.36
C THR A 281 7.60 -12.94 7.66
N GLY A 282 7.04 -13.45 8.76
CA GLY A 282 7.66 -13.45 10.08
C GLY A 282 7.34 -12.20 10.92
N GLY A 283 6.38 -11.38 10.48
CA GLY A 283 5.81 -10.29 11.28
C GLY A 283 5.00 -10.83 12.47
N ILE A 284 5.12 -10.20 13.62
CA ILE A 284 4.54 -10.68 14.89
C ILE A 284 3.47 -9.76 15.49
N ALA A 285 3.14 -8.63 14.81
CA ALA A 285 2.22 -7.63 15.33
C ALA A 285 2.54 -7.29 16.80
N SER A 286 3.75 -6.77 17.05
CA SER A 286 4.26 -6.52 18.41
C SER A 286 3.40 -5.52 19.17
N ASN A 287 3.56 -5.46 20.52
CA ASN A 287 2.74 -4.59 21.36
C ASN A 287 2.77 -3.11 20.95
N GLY A 288 3.90 -2.60 20.47
CA GLY A 288 4.06 -1.22 19.98
C GLY A 288 3.71 -1.02 18.50
N SER A 289 3.14 -2.03 17.83
CA SER A 289 2.78 -1.98 16.40
C SER A 289 1.37 -1.47 16.18
N GLY A 290 1.17 -0.67 15.14
CA GLY A 290 -0.14 -0.29 14.60
C GLY A 290 -0.41 -1.05 13.30
N ASP A 291 -1.05 -2.22 13.41
CA ASP A 291 -1.32 -3.09 12.26
C ASP A 291 -2.79 -3.00 11.89
N TYR A 292 -3.06 -2.29 10.80
CA TYR A 292 -4.43 -2.02 10.34
C TYR A 292 -4.61 -2.54 8.92
N VAL A 293 -5.78 -3.12 8.68
CA VAL A 293 -6.17 -3.57 7.34
C VAL A 293 -7.45 -2.86 6.91
N ILE A 294 -7.40 -2.18 5.77
CA ILE A 294 -8.56 -1.56 5.11
C ILE A 294 -8.91 -2.43 3.91
N ALA A 295 -10.09 -3.06 3.91
CA ALA A 295 -10.58 -3.87 2.80
C ALA A 295 -11.76 -3.18 2.12
N VAL A 296 -11.75 -3.14 0.77
CA VAL A 296 -12.75 -2.42 -0.03
C VAL A 296 -13.19 -3.28 -1.22
N SER A 297 -14.48 -3.28 -1.52
CA SER A 297 -15.01 -3.78 -2.79
C SER A 297 -15.18 -2.62 -3.77
N THR A 298 -14.54 -2.73 -4.95
CA THR A 298 -14.68 -1.75 -6.03
C THR A 298 -15.78 -2.10 -7.02
N ALA A 299 -16.50 -3.22 -6.78
CA ALA A 299 -17.59 -3.69 -7.66
C ALA A 299 -18.62 -2.58 -7.86
N GLU A 300 -18.84 -2.17 -9.12
CA GLU A 300 -19.74 -1.07 -9.46
C GLU A 300 -21.18 -1.33 -8.96
N ALA A 301 -21.64 -2.57 -9.06
CA ALA A 301 -22.97 -2.98 -8.57
C ALA A 301 -23.14 -2.88 -7.04
N CYS A 302 -22.03 -2.69 -6.30
CA CYS A 302 -22.04 -2.54 -4.84
C CYS A 302 -21.91 -1.09 -4.38
N ARG A 303 -21.77 -0.13 -5.29
CA ARG A 303 -21.67 1.29 -4.93
C ARG A 303 -22.92 1.78 -4.22
N ILE A 304 -22.71 2.66 -3.28
CA ILE A 304 -23.75 3.20 -2.40
C ILE A 304 -23.92 4.68 -2.74
N PRO A 305 -25.01 5.08 -3.41
CA PRO A 305 -25.26 6.49 -3.71
C PRO A 305 -25.43 7.28 -2.42
N TYR A 306 -24.93 8.51 -2.38
CA TYR A 306 -25.08 9.43 -1.25
C TYR A 306 -26.56 9.78 -1.02
N GLU A 307 -27.29 10.07 -2.10
CA GLU A 307 -28.73 10.35 -2.08
C GLU A 307 -29.50 9.31 -2.89
N SER A 308 -30.65 8.88 -2.39
CA SER A 308 -31.55 7.97 -3.07
C SER A 308 -32.98 8.20 -2.60
N GLU A 309 -33.91 8.30 -3.52
CA GLU A 309 -35.37 8.34 -3.20
C GLU A 309 -35.87 6.98 -2.69
N ASN A 310 -35.17 5.88 -3.05
CA ASN A 310 -35.55 4.56 -2.58
C ASN A 310 -34.85 4.24 -1.24
N PRO A 311 -35.59 4.04 -0.15
CA PRO A 311 -35.03 3.69 1.15
C PRO A 311 -34.46 2.26 1.20
N ILE A 312 -34.72 1.44 0.17
CA ILE A 312 -34.25 0.05 0.09
C ILE A 312 -33.05 -0.01 -0.86
N GLN A 313 -31.91 -0.43 -0.32
CA GLN A 313 -30.72 -0.70 -1.12
C GLN A 313 -30.59 -2.21 -1.38
N ASN A 314 -30.42 -2.59 -2.64
CA ASN A 314 -30.13 -3.96 -3.06
C ASN A 314 -28.66 -4.06 -3.47
N VAL A 315 -27.81 -4.64 -2.61
CA VAL A 315 -26.39 -4.82 -2.88
C VAL A 315 -26.10 -6.30 -3.11
N PRO A 316 -25.60 -6.69 -4.28
CA PRO A 316 -25.18 -8.06 -4.51
C PRO A 316 -23.99 -8.40 -3.60
N THR A 317 -23.99 -9.59 -3.02
CA THR A 317 -22.87 -10.07 -2.23
C THR A 317 -22.63 -11.55 -2.48
N LEU A 318 -21.34 -11.94 -2.53
CA LEU A 318 -20.96 -13.35 -2.64
C LEU A 318 -21.40 -14.13 -1.41
N ARG A 319 -21.86 -15.36 -1.64
CA ARG A 319 -22.16 -16.30 -0.57
C ARG A 319 -20.90 -16.69 0.21
N ASN A 320 -21.07 -17.10 1.45
CA ASN A 320 -19.95 -17.50 2.31
C ASN A 320 -19.07 -18.61 1.71
N GLU A 321 -19.68 -19.54 0.99
CA GLU A 321 -19.01 -20.69 0.36
C GLU A 321 -18.05 -20.27 -0.77
N ALA A 322 -18.30 -19.10 -1.38
CA ALA A 322 -17.44 -18.56 -2.44
C ALA A 322 -16.23 -17.74 -1.92
N MET A 323 -16.11 -17.55 -0.59
CA MET A 323 -15.08 -16.67 -0.02
C MET A 323 -13.68 -17.27 0.07
N THR A 324 -13.55 -18.62 0.13
CA THR A 324 -12.24 -19.25 0.36
C THR A 324 -11.18 -18.90 -0.66
N PRO A 325 -11.44 -18.85 -1.98
CA PRO A 325 -10.43 -18.43 -2.95
C PRO A 325 -9.96 -16.97 -2.76
N LEU A 326 -10.86 -16.06 -2.37
CA LEU A 326 -10.52 -14.66 -2.05
C LEU A 326 -9.64 -14.55 -0.81
N PHE A 327 -9.87 -15.42 0.20
CA PHE A 327 -9.04 -15.48 1.39
C PHE A 327 -7.60 -15.89 1.05
N LEU A 328 -7.45 -16.96 0.23
CA LEU A 328 -6.14 -17.39 -0.23
C LEU A 328 -5.45 -16.29 -1.03
N ALA A 329 -6.16 -15.66 -1.97
CA ALA A 329 -5.64 -14.56 -2.77
C ALA A 329 -5.12 -13.39 -1.91
N THR A 330 -5.85 -13.04 -0.84
CA THR A 330 -5.45 -11.99 0.09
C THR A 330 -4.19 -12.34 0.86
N ILE A 331 -4.08 -13.59 1.34
CA ILE A 331 -2.89 -14.07 2.08
C ILE A 331 -1.66 -13.96 1.19
N GLU A 332 -1.72 -14.58 -0.01
CA GLU A 332 -0.60 -14.62 -0.94
C GLU A 332 -0.20 -13.22 -1.44
N ALA A 333 -1.19 -12.37 -1.78
CA ALA A 333 -0.90 -11.01 -2.24
C ALA A 333 -0.31 -10.14 -1.12
N THR A 334 -0.72 -10.33 0.14
CA THR A 334 -0.16 -9.57 1.27
C THR A 334 1.28 -10.00 1.55
N GLU A 335 1.56 -11.30 1.58
CA GLU A 335 2.92 -11.83 1.75
C GLU A 335 3.85 -11.26 0.67
N GLU A 336 3.45 -11.37 -0.61
CA GLU A 336 4.28 -10.88 -1.72
C GLU A 336 4.44 -9.35 -1.70
N ALA A 337 3.40 -8.58 -1.37
CA ALA A 337 3.50 -7.13 -1.27
C ALA A 337 4.52 -6.70 -0.20
N ILE A 338 4.54 -7.35 0.95
CA ILE A 338 5.53 -7.07 2.01
C ILE A 338 6.93 -7.40 1.52
N LEU A 339 7.13 -8.55 0.89
CA LEU A 339 8.44 -8.94 0.34
C LEU A 339 8.89 -7.99 -0.78
N ASN A 340 7.98 -7.56 -1.65
CA ASN A 340 8.28 -6.57 -2.69
C ASN A 340 8.74 -5.24 -2.09
N SER A 341 8.16 -4.77 -0.97
CA SER A 341 8.62 -3.55 -0.30
C SER A 341 10.09 -3.62 0.13
N LEU A 342 10.56 -4.81 0.54
CA LEU A 342 11.94 -5.06 0.94
C LEU A 342 12.87 -5.17 -0.29
N PHE A 343 12.42 -5.89 -1.32
CA PHE A 343 13.20 -6.07 -2.55
C PHE A 343 13.33 -4.77 -3.34
N ALA A 344 12.35 -3.87 -3.28
CA ALA A 344 12.41 -2.55 -3.88
C ALA A 344 13.09 -1.49 -2.97
N GLY A 345 13.35 -1.80 -1.71
CA GLY A 345 14.00 -0.90 -0.77
C GLY A 345 15.46 -0.63 -1.13
N GLU A 346 15.88 0.63 -0.99
CA GLU A 346 17.26 1.08 -1.23
C GLU A 346 17.88 1.61 0.07
N THR A 347 19.19 1.40 0.26
CA THR A 347 19.92 1.94 1.42
C THR A 347 19.65 3.44 1.55
N MET A 348 19.27 3.87 2.75
CA MET A 348 18.91 5.26 3.00
C MET A 348 19.63 5.80 4.24
N ILE A 349 20.11 7.03 4.10
CA ILE A 349 20.62 7.85 5.21
C ILE A 349 19.62 8.97 5.45
N GLY A 350 19.27 9.21 6.68
CA GLY A 350 18.32 10.24 7.09
C GLY A 350 18.79 11.00 8.33
N ARG A 351 17.83 11.45 9.12
CA ARG A 351 18.03 12.29 10.30
C ARG A 351 19.17 11.77 11.19
N ASP A 352 19.97 12.71 11.71
CA ASP A 352 21.11 12.43 12.60
C ASP A 352 22.17 11.49 12.00
N GLY A 353 22.19 11.34 10.66
CA GLY A 353 23.07 10.40 9.96
C GLY A 353 22.67 8.94 10.14
N HIS A 354 21.47 8.65 10.66
CA HIS A 354 20.96 7.30 10.77
C HIS A 354 20.92 6.63 9.40
N LYS A 355 21.51 5.45 9.30
CA LYS A 355 21.57 4.66 8.07
C LYS A 355 20.84 3.35 8.23
N ILE A 356 19.97 3.04 7.26
CA ILE A 356 19.32 1.74 7.14
C ILE A 356 19.70 1.14 5.79
N GLU A 357 20.24 -0.07 5.83
CA GLU A 357 20.68 -0.79 4.64
C GLU A 357 19.50 -1.42 3.90
N ALA A 358 19.63 -1.54 2.59
CA ALA A 358 18.74 -2.37 1.79
C ALA A 358 18.87 -3.86 2.18
N LEU A 359 17.85 -4.65 1.89
CA LEU A 359 17.94 -6.11 1.99
C LEU A 359 19.10 -6.62 1.13
N PRO A 360 20.01 -7.46 1.65
CA PRO A 360 21.12 -8.03 0.88
C PRO A 360 20.61 -9.14 -0.06
N LYS A 361 20.00 -8.72 -1.18
CA LYS A 361 19.22 -9.56 -2.11
C LYS A 361 19.99 -10.80 -2.57
N GLU A 362 21.27 -10.63 -2.96
CA GLU A 362 22.12 -11.73 -3.45
C GLU A 362 22.26 -12.84 -2.39
N LYS A 363 22.49 -12.46 -1.13
CA LYS A 363 22.58 -13.42 -0.02
C LYS A 363 21.24 -14.12 0.24
N VAL A 364 20.12 -13.36 0.16
CA VAL A 364 18.78 -13.93 0.31
C VAL A 364 18.50 -14.92 -0.80
N LEU A 365 18.78 -14.58 -2.05
CA LEU A 365 18.58 -15.47 -3.21
C LEU A 365 19.46 -16.74 -3.11
N GLU A 366 20.70 -16.62 -2.62
CA GLU A 366 21.56 -17.78 -2.33
C GLU A 366 20.91 -18.72 -1.30
N MET A 367 20.41 -18.18 -0.18
CA MET A 367 19.70 -18.96 0.84
C MET A 367 18.43 -19.66 0.30
N LEU A 368 17.73 -19.00 -0.64
CA LEU A 368 16.55 -19.59 -1.30
C LEU A 368 16.95 -20.74 -2.24
N ARG A 369 18.07 -20.60 -2.99
CA ARG A 369 18.61 -21.70 -3.83
C ARG A 369 19.05 -22.89 -2.98
N GLU A 370 19.77 -22.64 -1.88
CA GLU A 370 20.17 -23.70 -0.94
C GLU A 370 18.97 -24.45 -0.35
N ALA A 371 17.85 -23.75 -0.14
CA ALA A 371 16.62 -24.32 0.37
C ALA A 371 15.70 -24.95 -0.72
N GLY A 372 16.15 -24.96 -2.00
CA GLY A 372 15.36 -25.50 -3.12
C GLY A 372 14.11 -24.69 -3.43
N LYS A 373 14.11 -23.40 -3.12
CA LYS A 373 13.00 -22.47 -3.39
C LYS A 373 13.22 -21.62 -4.64
N LEU A 374 14.37 -21.76 -5.28
CA LEU A 374 14.77 -21.09 -6.49
C LEU A 374 15.66 -22.03 -7.31
N ASP A 375 15.44 -22.10 -8.60
CA ASP A 375 16.28 -22.87 -9.51
C ASP A 375 17.71 -22.33 -9.52
N ARG A 376 18.68 -23.22 -9.84
CA ARG A 376 20.12 -22.89 -9.85
C ARG A 376 20.50 -21.95 -10.98
#